data_1eb69ad08e2268510c6f43b452270977
#
_entry.id   1eb69ad08e2268510c6f43b452270977
#
_cell.length_a   1.000
_cell.length_b   1.000
_cell.length_c   1.000
_cell.angle_alpha   90.00
_cell.angle_beta   90.00
_cell.angle_gamma   90.00
#
_symmetry.space_group_name_H-M   'P 1'
#
loop_
_entity.id
_entity.type
_entity.pdbx_description
1 polymer ?
#
loop_
_entity_poly.entity_id
_entity_poly.type
_entity_poly.pdbx_seq_one_letter_code
_entity_poly.pdbx_strand_id
1 'polypeptide(L)'
;IALLMASSLPIGMQANNIIESGDTSRVYDIDEVVVIDQPKEAFRLRQQPLSSTSFNGDLIRSLNVQDVRNLSVFVPSFSMPEYGSRYTSSIYMRGIGSRVYSPAVGIYVDGMPILSKSAFNFHTYDVDRVDVLHGPQGTLYGMNTEGGLIRLYSRNPFQYQGTDVKLSIGTKLHRQIEASHYEKLNDKMAFSVAGFYGGQNGFFRNQYDGSHADLINEFGGKGRFLWRPTDRLNFDFIADYQYTRQNGFPYGQVVTEDELSSATITSPLYGLKAGTQSPNQNRQGNYRRNIINTGLGIKYAGNGFDINSMTSWQFLRDYMLMDIDYRPQDFMHLTQRQLGNTLTEELSIKSRNNSKWHWTFGAFGSYQWLKTTAPVYFDQDMNSYLSKKITDYAYNGMLNAMAKGMAQRLIAGGMSEELANKTARVSTAAAIAAAGGVNINMTMDP
;
A
#
# COMPACT_ATOMS: atom_id res chain seq x y z
N ILE A 1 -27.01 -21.81 -17.44
CA ILE A 1 -28.13 -22.47 -16.69
C ILE A 1 -27.58 -23.80 -16.21
N ALA A 2 -27.13 -23.91 -15.00
CA ALA A 2 -26.95 -25.18 -14.30
C ALA A 2 -27.31 -24.90 -12.82
N LEU A 3 -28.49 -25.34 -12.47
CA LEU A 3 -29.05 -25.37 -11.14
C LEU A 3 -28.35 -26.51 -10.38
N LEU A 4 -27.49 -26.20 -9.43
CA LEU A 4 -27.00 -27.17 -8.45
C LEU A 4 -27.91 -27.08 -7.22
N MET A 5 -28.78 -28.09 -7.08
CA MET A 5 -29.56 -28.35 -5.87
C MET A 5 -28.59 -28.69 -4.73
N ALA A 6 -28.55 -27.82 -3.72
CA ALA A 6 -27.94 -28.15 -2.44
C ALA A 6 -28.93 -29.01 -1.66
N SER A 7 -28.59 -30.28 -1.48
CA SER A 7 -29.29 -31.18 -0.57
C SER A 7 -29.10 -30.70 0.87
N SER A 8 -30.17 -30.28 1.51
CA SER A 8 -30.22 -29.94 2.91
C SER A 8 -30.08 -31.19 3.78
N LEU A 9 -28.97 -31.36 4.43
CA LEU A 9 -28.83 -32.24 5.58
C LEU A 9 -29.34 -31.50 6.82
N PRO A 10 -30.29 -32.07 7.58
CA PRO A 10 -30.74 -31.49 8.83
C PRO A 10 -29.67 -31.76 9.91
N ILE A 11 -28.89 -30.74 10.24
CA ILE A 11 -28.10 -30.73 11.48
C ILE A 11 -29.11 -30.44 12.59
N GLY A 12 -29.45 -31.46 13.35
CA GLY A 12 -30.26 -31.33 14.55
C GLY A 12 -29.55 -30.50 15.61
N MET A 13 -29.89 -29.22 15.68
CA MET A 13 -29.62 -28.41 16.87
C MET A 13 -30.58 -28.86 17.99
N GLN A 14 -30.10 -29.63 18.96
CA GLN A 14 -30.76 -29.75 20.25
C GLN A 14 -30.55 -28.46 21.03
N ALA A 15 -31.54 -27.59 21.02
CA ALA A 15 -31.62 -26.49 21.97
C ALA A 15 -32.02 -27.07 23.33
N ASN A 16 -31.08 -27.19 24.24
CA ASN A 16 -31.40 -27.40 25.66
C ASN A 16 -31.87 -26.07 26.22
N ASN A 17 -33.20 -25.93 26.34
CA ASN A 17 -33.82 -24.91 27.18
C ASN A 17 -33.57 -25.24 28.65
N ILE A 18 -32.58 -24.62 29.24
CA ILE A 18 -32.50 -24.42 30.69
C ILE A 18 -32.93 -22.99 30.96
N ILE A 19 -34.18 -22.81 31.30
CA ILE A 19 -34.66 -21.60 31.98
C ILE A 19 -34.32 -21.80 33.43
N GLU A 20 -33.25 -21.24 33.91
CA GLU A 20 -33.00 -20.97 35.31
C GLU A 20 -33.21 -19.49 35.59
N SER A 21 -34.18 -19.28 36.48
CA SER A 21 -34.57 -17.99 37.00
C SER A 21 -33.50 -17.32 37.85
N GLY A 22 -33.19 -16.07 37.53
CA GLY A 22 -32.87 -15.07 38.52
C GLY A 22 -31.50 -15.11 39.14
N ASP A 23 -30.50 -14.54 38.44
CA ASP A 23 -29.50 -13.72 39.12
C ASP A 23 -29.04 -12.62 38.16
N THR A 24 -29.32 -11.35 38.51
CA THR A 24 -29.00 -10.17 37.74
C THR A 24 -27.62 -9.63 38.04
N SER A 25 -26.72 -10.44 38.53
CA SER A 25 -25.29 -10.16 38.59
C SER A 25 -24.56 -11.01 37.55
N ARG A 26 -24.77 -10.74 36.25
CA ARG A 26 -23.74 -11.04 35.29
C ARG A 26 -22.59 -10.09 35.61
N VAL A 27 -21.75 -10.50 36.52
CA VAL A 27 -20.35 -10.10 36.53
C VAL A 27 -19.86 -10.50 35.14
N TYR A 28 -19.78 -9.53 34.22
CA TYR A 28 -18.89 -9.71 33.08
C TYR A 28 -17.54 -9.82 33.77
N ASP A 29 -17.09 -11.04 33.96
CA ASP A 29 -15.70 -11.33 34.19
C ASP A 29 -15.03 -10.62 33.01
N ILE A 30 -14.45 -9.47 33.28
CA ILE A 30 -13.63 -8.78 32.30
C ILE A 30 -12.50 -9.78 32.15
N ASP A 31 -12.60 -10.59 31.12
CA ASP A 31 -11.66 -11.63 30.79
C ASP A 31 -10.30 -11.10 31.17
N GLU A 32 -9.67 -11.81 32.04
CA GLU A 32 -8.36 -11.51 32.58
C GLU A 32 -7.57 -10.88 31.46
N VAL A 33 -7.33 -9.58 31.52
CA VAL A 33 -6.62 -8.86 30.48
C VAL A 33 -5.31 -9.60 30.41
N VAL A 34 -5.24 -10.50 29.44
CA VAL A 34 -4.06 -11.36 29.25
C VAL A 34 -2.89 -10.41 29.29
N VAL A 35 -2.07 -10.56 30.32
CA VAL A 35 -0.91 -9.70 30.52
C VAL A 35 0.03 -10.04 29.37
N ILE A 36 -0.24 -9.42 28.23
CA ILE A 36 0.64 -9.54 27.10
C ILE A 36 1.92 -8.87 27.55
N ASP A 37 2.94 -9.66 27.59
CA ASP A 37 4.28 -9.22 27.93
C ASP A 37 4.62 -8.03 27.02
N GLN A 38 4.79 -6.87 27.60
CA GLN A 38 5.20 -5.64 26.94
C GLN A 38 6.70 -5.49 27.16
N PRO A 39 7.53 -5.92 26.18
CA PRO A 39 8.98 -6.01 26.41
C PRO A 39 9.63 -4.68 26.80
N LYS A 40 9.09 -3.59 26.33
CA LYS A 40 9.67 -2.25 26.47
C LYS A 40 9.08 -1.43 27.61
N GLU A 41 7.78 -1.56 27.88
CA GLU A 41 7.11 -0.72 28.87
C GLU A 41 7.32 -1.27 30.27
N ALA A 42 7.58 -0.37 31.22
CA ALA A 42 7.70 -0.67 32.64
C ALA A 42 6.34 -0.97 33.30
N PHE A 43 5.25 -0.43 32.74
CA PHE A 43 3.89 -0.54 33.25
C PHE A 43 2.95 -1.14 32.22
N ARG A 44 1.86 -1.74 32.67
CA ARG A 44 0.77 -2.19 31.80
C ARG A 44 0.21 -1.00 31.01
N LEU A 45 -0.23 -1.21 29.77
CA LEU A 45 -0.76 -0.15 28.90
C LEU A 45 -1.85 0.68 29.59
N ARG A 46 -2.75 0.05 30.35
CA ARG A 46 -3.82 0.74 31.11
C ARG A 46 -3.29 1.66 32.23
N GLN A 47 -2.06 1.49 32.67
CA GLN A 47 -1.43 2.28 33.74
C GLN A 47 -0.54 3.40 33.18
N GLN A 48 -0.38 3.46 31.88
CA GLN A 48 0.44 4.48 31.23
C GLN A 48 -0.41 5.73 30.95
N PRO A 49 0.13 6.92 31.12
CA PRO A 49 -0.57 8.18 30.84
C PRO A 49 -0.58 8.48 29.34
N LEU A 50 -1.07 7.54 28.52
CA LEU A 50 -1.16 7.67 27.07
C LEU A 50 -2.52 7.24 26.56
N SER A 51 -2.96 7.85 25.47
CA SER A 51 -4.18 7.48 24.79
C SER A 51 -3.92 6.25 23.92
N SER A 52 -4.69 5.21 24.11
CA SER A 52 -4.58 3.98 23.33
C SER A 52 -5.95 3.41 22.98
N THR A 53 -6.03 2.75 21.83
CA THR A 53 -7.18 1.95 21.39
C THR A 53 -6.70 0.53 21.20
N SER A 54 -7.33 -0.44 21.86
CA SER A 54 -6.96 -1.84 21.77
C SER A 54 -8.14 -2.69 21.27
N PHE A 55 -7.86 -3.61 20.37
CA PHE A 55 -8.81 -4.58 19.81
C PHE A 55 -8.29 -5.98 20.13
N ASN A 56 -9.13 -6.83 20.69
CA ASN A 56 -8.85 -8.25 20.79
C ASN A 56 -9.16 -8.98 19.48
N GLY A 57 -8.68 -10.22 19.34
CA GLY A 57 -8.84 -10.99 18.11
C GLY A 57 -10.29 -11.25 17.72
N ASP A 58 -11.20 -11.43 18.69
CA ASP A 58 -12.61 -11.65 18.44
C ASP A 58 -13.27 -10.41 17.85
N LEU A 59 -12.95 -9.23 18.39
CA LEU A 59 -13.43 -7.96 17.86
C LEU A 59 -12.87 -7.69 16.46
N ILE A 60 -11.58 -7.96 16.22
CA ILE A 60 -10.96 -7.82 14.90
C ILE A 60 -11.69 -8.71 13.87
N ARG A 61 -12.00 -9.95 14.24
CA ARG A 61 -12.74 -10.87 13.39
C ARG A 61 -14.18 -10.42 13.14
N SER A 62 -14.89 -9.97 14.18
CA SER A 62 -16.29 -9.51 14.08
C SER A 62 -16.40 -8.21 13.25
N LEU A 63 -15.44 -7.31 13.34
CA LEU A 63 -15.36 -6.08 12.54
C LEU A 63 -14.84 -6.32 11.12
N ASN A 64 -14.44 -7.56 10.79
CA ASN A 64 -13.88 -7.95 9.51
C ASN A 64 -12.70 -7.07 9.07
N VAL A 65 -11.79 -6.77 10.00
CA VAL A 65 -10.56 -6.03 9.71
C VAL A 65 -9.64 -6.93 8.88
N GLN A 66 -9.42 -6.58 7.62
CA GLN A 66 -8.66 -7.39 6.66
C GLN A 66 -7.27 -6.84 6.38
N ASP A 67 -7.07 -5.54 6.57
CA ASP A 67 -5.80 -4.87 6.39
C ASP A 67 -5.62 -3.74 7.42
N VAL A 68 -4.39 -3.22 7.50
CA VAL A 68 -4.08 -2.13 8.45
C VAL A 68 -4.93 -0.89 8.17
N ARG A 69 -5.30 -0.63 6.92
CA ARG A 69 -6.15 0.49 6.55
C ARG A 69 -7.55 0.39 7.14
N ASN A 70 -8.10 -0.81 7.25
CA ASN A 70 -9.43 -0.99 7.82
C ASN A 70 -9.52 -0.51 9.29
N LEU A 71 -8.41 -0.49 10.02
CA LEU A 71 -8.38 0.06 11.37
C LEU A 71 -8.76 1.56 11.41
N SER A 72 -8.55 2.29 10.31
CA SER A 72 -8.89 3.72 10.23
C SER A 72 -10.39 4.00 10.36
N VAL A 73 -11.24 3.01 10.15
CA VAL A 73 -12.69 3.11 10.34
C VAL A 73 -13.08 3.10 11.82
N PHE A 74 -12.28 2.44 12.65
CA PHE A 74 -12.60 2.15 14.04
C PHE A 74 -11.73 2.90 15.06
N VAL A 75 -10.59 3.43 14.63
CA VAL A 75 -9.63 4.13 15.49
C VAL A 75 -9.78 5.64 15.32
N PRO A 76 -10.18 6.37 16.37
CA PRO A 76 -10.29 7.82 16.31
C PRO A 76 -8.97 8.49 15.92
N SER A 77 -9.05 9.52 15.09
CA SER A 77 -7.88 10.30 14.64
C SER A 77 -6.80 9.52 13.89
N PHE A 78 -7.07 8.28 13.49
CA PHE A 78 -6.24 7.50 12.59
C PHE A 78 -6.81 7.55 11.18
N SER A 79 -5.99 7.85 10.20
CA SER A 79 -6.38 7.89 8.79
C SER A 79 -5.31 7.21 7.95
N MET A 80 -5.74 6.32 7.07
CA MET A 80 -4.84 5.64 6.12
C MET A 80 -5.43 5.68 4.71
N PRO A 81 -5.38 6.85 4.03
CA PRO A 81 -5.82 6.95 2.65
C PRO A 81 -4.92 6.13 1.73
N GLU A 82 -5.54 5.48 0.76
CA GLU A 82 -4.89 4.78 -0.34
C GLU A 82 -5.12 5.56 -1.63
N TYR A 83 -4.03 5.97 -2.28
CA TYR A 83 -4.08 6.76 -3.51
C TYR A 83 -3.99 5.83 -4.72
N GLY A 84 -5.02 5.01 -4.92
CA GLY A 84 -5.19 4.12 -6.07
C GLY A 84 -4.38 2.82 -6.05
N SER A 85 -3.53 2.59 -5.04
CA SER A 85 -2.74 1.35 -4.89
C SER A 85 -2.25 1.18 -3.45
N ARG A 86 -2.10 -0.07 -3.00
CA ARG A 86 -1.48 -0.37 -1.68
C ARG A 86 -0.10 0.27 -1.50
N TYR A 87 0.66 0.42 -2.57
CA TYR A 87 1.95 1.13 -2.56
C TYR A 87 1.82 2.58 -2.09
N THR A 88 0.75 3.25 -2.50
CA THR A 88 0.55 4.68 -2.24
C THR A 88 -0.16 4.98 -0.92
N SER A 89 -0.42 3.98 -0.09
CA SER A 89 -1.02 4.17 1.23
C SER A 89 -0.14 5.05 2.12
N SER A 90 -0.76 5.96 2.84
CA SER A 90 -0.09 6.88 3.78
C SER A 90 -0.77 6.83 5.13
N ILE A 91 0.00 6.91 6.20
CA ILE A 91 -0.52 6.81 7.57
C ILE A 91 -0.45 8.17 8.26
N TYR A 92 -1.57 8.54 8.87
CA TYR A 92 -1.70 9.75 9.67
C TYR A 92 -2.34 9.42 11.02
N MET A 93 -1.77 9.95 12.08
CA MET A 93 -2.31 9.88 13.44
C MET A 93 -2.42 11.29 13.98
N ARG A 94 -3.63 11.72 14.39
CA ARG A 94 -3.89 13.10 14.84
C ARG A 94 -3.37 14.18 13.88
N GLY A 95 -3.44 13.92 12.57
CA GLY A 95 -2.93 14.79 11.52
C GLY A 95 -1.41 14.71 11.27
N ILE A 96 -0.65 14.01 12.11
CA ILE A 96 0.79 13.80 11.92
C ILE A 96 1.01 12.58 11.03
N GLY A 97 1.69 12.76 9.91
CA GLY A 97 1.96 11.71 8.94
C GLY A 97 2.72 12.22 7.72
N SER A 98 3.10 11.33 6.83
CA SER A 98 3.80 11.67 5.59
C SER A 98 3.26 10.87 4.40
N ARG A 99 3.08 11.58 3.28
CA ARG A 99 2.67 10.95 2.02
C ARG A 99 3.84 10.32 1.27
N VAL A 100 5.03 10.88 1.34
CA VAL A 100 6.16 10.51 0.46
C VAL A 100 7.16 9.62 1.18
N TYR A 101 7.92 10.15 2.11
CA TYR A 101 8.96 9.44 2.86
C TYR A 101 8.83 9.71 4.35
N SER A 102 9.58 8.96 5.16
CA SER A 102 9.65 9.11 6.61
C SER A 102 8.26 9.01 7.24
N PRO A 103 7.69 7.80 7.31
CA PRO A 103 6.41 7.62 7.98
C PRO A 103 6.53 8.07 9.43
N ALA A 104 5.50 8.78 9.92
CA ALA A 104 5.48 9.30 11.28
C ALA A 104 4.68 8.42 12.25
N VAL A 105 4.12 7.31 11.77
CA VAL A 105 3.43 6.31 12.57
C VAL A 105 4.12 4.97 12.38
N GLY A 106 4.62 4.39 13.46
CA GLY A 106 5.30 3.10 13.47
C GLY A 106 4.32 1.93 13.38
N ILE A 107 4.76 0.85 12.75
CA ILE A 107 4.04 -0.42 12.76
C ILE A 107 4.98 -1.51 13.26
N TYR A 108 4.50 -2.31 14.22
CA TYR A 108 5.19 -3.47 14.76
C TYR A 108 4.29 -4.70 14.63
N VAL A 109 4.83 -5.79 14.13
CA VAL A 109 4.16 -7.09 14.07
C VAL A 109 4.97 -8.09 14.90
N ASP A 110 4.40 -8.61 15.95
CA ASP A 110 5.07 -9.56 16.88
C ASP A 110 6.44 -9.04 17.39
N GLY A 111 6.56 -7.74 17.57
CA GLY A 111 7.81 -7.09 17.99
C GLY A 111 8.75 -6.70 16.84
N MET A 112 8.50 -7.13 15.63
CA MET A 112 9.29 -6.76 14.43
C MET A 112 8.84 -5.41 13.89
N PRO A 113 9.69 -4.39 13.77
CA PRO A 113 9.34 -3.13 13.17
C PRO A 113 9.25 -3.24 11.66
N ILE A 114 8.18 -2.69 11.09
CA ILE A 114 8.03 -2.50 9.65
C ILE A 114 8.52 -1.09 9.32
N LEU A 115 9.66 -0.96 8.66
CA LEU A 115 10.27 0.34 8.39
C LEU A 115 9.98 0.86 6.97
N SER A 116 9.74 -0.02 6.03
CA SER A 116 9.46 0.35 4.65
C SER A 116 8.02 0.80 4.48
N LYS A 117 7.81 2.02 3.99
CA LYS A 117 6.47 2.56 3.68
C LYS A 117 5.68 1.66 2.72
N SER A 118 6.35 1.09 1.72
CA SER A 118 5.72 0.17 0.75
C SER A 118 5.16 -1.10 1.39
N ALA A 119 5.58 -1.42 2.63
CA ALA A 119 5.14 -2.58 3.38
C ALA A 119 3.99 -2.29 4.37
N PHE A 120 3.58 -1.04 4.57
CA PHE A 120 2.67 -0.65 5.67
C PHE A 120 1.25 -1.15 5.51
N ASN A 121 0.71 -1.17 4.29
CA ASN A 121 -0.62 -1.70 4.04
C ASN A 121 -0.52 -3.17 3.63
N PHE A 122 -0.62 -4.07 4.60
CA PHE A 122 -0.57 -5.51 4.43
C PHE A 122 -1.85 -6.16 4.95
N HIS A 123 -2.09 -7.40 4.52
CA HIS A 123 -3.23 -8.19 4.99
C HIS A 123 -3.00 -8.62 6.44
N THR A 124 -4.01 -8.41 7.30
CA THR A 124 -3.98 -8.79 8.70
C THR A 124 -4.68 -10.15 8.89
N TYR A 125 -3.93 -11.15 9.25
CA TYR A 125 -4.42 -12.51 9.55
C TYR A 125 -3.65 -13.07 10.75
N ASP A 126 -4.17 -14.08 11.41
CA ASP A 126 -3.57 -14.65 12.63
C ASP A 126 -3.27 -13.57 13.68
N VAL A 127 -4.22 -12.64 13.88
CA VAL A 127 -4.08 -11.54 14.83
C VAL A 127 -4.94 -11.80 16.06
N ASP A 128 -4.29 -11.77 17.22
CA ASP A 128 -4.92 -11.91 18.54
C ASP A 128 -5.23 -10.56 19.19
N ARG A 129 -4.38 -9.56 18.91
CA ARG A 129 -4.56 -8.21 19.44
C ARG A 129 -3.93 -7.16 18.53
N VAL A 130 -4.59 -6.01 18.46
CA VAL A 130 -4.04 -4.78 17.89
C VAL A 130 -4.10 -3.67 18.94
N ASP A 131 -2.96 -3.04 19.19
CA ASP A 131 -2.88 -1.83 20.02
C ASP A 131 -2.50 -0.66 19.12
N VAL A 132 -3.27 0.40 19.20
CA VAL A 132 -2.98 1.68 18.56
C VAL A 132 -2.69 2.72 19.64
N LEU A 133 -1.46 3.20 19.68
CA LEU A 133 -1.00 4.21 20.64
C LEU A 133 -0.98 5.56 19.94
N HIS A 134 -1.65 6.53 20.54
CA HIS A 134 -1.78 7.87 19.99
C HIS A 134 -0.75 8.82 20.60
N GLY A 135 0.01 9.51 19.77
CA GLY A 135 1.04 10.46 20.15
C GLY A 135 2.45 9.86 20.19
N PRO A 136 3.46 10.68 20.46
CA PRO A 136 4.86 10.31 20.32
C PRO A 136 5.27 9.11 21.18
N GLN A 137 5.95 8.15 20.57
CA GLN A 137 6.49 6.94 21.23
C GLN A 137 8.00 6.78 21.00
N GLY A 138 8.67 7.82 20.54
CA GLY A 138 10.08 7.77 20.09
C GLY A 138 11.08 7.33 21.15
N THR A 139 10.78 7.57 22.44
CA THR A 139 11.68 7.17 23.54
C THR A 139 11.82 5.66 23.70
N LEU A 140 10.76 4.90 23.40
CA LEU A 140 10.74 3.44 23.54
C LEU A 140 10.80 2.71 22.20
N TYR A 141 10.30 3.33 21.11
CA TYR A 141 10.14 2.70 19.81
C TYR A 141 10.98 3.35 18.70
N GLY A 142 11.72 4.40 19.02
CA GLY A 142 12.67 5.03 18.10
C GLY A 142 12.01 5.68 16.88
N MET A 143 12.49 5.34 15.70
CA MET A 143 12.10 5.97 14.43
C MET A 143 10.62 5.80 14.08
N ASN A 144 10.09 6.78 13.31
CA ASN A 144 8.77 6.73 12.70
C ASN A 144 7.61 6.64 13.70
N THR A 145 7.77 7.16 14.91
CA THR A 145 6.76 7.04 15.98
C THR A 145 6.38 8.41 16.59
N GLU A 146 6.51 9.47 15.82
CA GLU A 146 6.20 10.85 16.23
C GLU A 146 4.68 11.07 16.37
N GLY A 147 3.88 10.47 15.49
CA GLY A 147 2.42 10.58 15.49
C GLY A 147 1.75 9.49 16.31
N GLY A 148 2.37 8.32 16.41
CA GLY A 148 1.82 7.16 17.11
C GLY A 148 2.44 5.84 16.68
N LEU A 149 1.84 4.77 17.17
CA LEU A 149 2.34 3.41 16.98
C LEU A 149 1.18 2.43 16.84
N ILE A 150 1.27 1.51 15.89
CA ILE A 150 0.36 0.38 15.71
C ILE A 150 1.13 -0.90 16.01
N ARG A 151 0.63 -1.71 16.93
CA ARG A 151 1.23 -3.00 17.28
C ARG A 151 0.22 -4.11 17.02
N LEU A 152 0.63 -5.09 16.25
CA LEU A 152 -0.14 -6.31 15.99
C LEU A 152 0.55 -7.48 16.68
N TYR A 153 -0.22 -8.32 17.30
CA TYR A 153 0.26 -9.51 18.00
C TYR A 153 -0.47 -10.74 17.48
N SER A 154 0.28 -11.77 17.13
CA SER A 154 -0.25 -13.07 16.78
C SER A 154 -0.65 -13.86 18.01
N ARG A 155 -1.59 -14.77 17.82
CA ARG A 155 -2.03 -15.66 18.89
C ARG A 155 -0.89 -16.56 19.39
N ASN A 156 -0.83 -16.77 20.69
CA ASN A 156 0.23 -17.57 21.32
C ASN A 156 -0.16 -19.06 21.36
N PRO A 157 0.56 -19.94 20.67
CA PRO A 157 0.22 -21.38 20.64
C PRO A 157 0.43 -22.12 21.98
N PHE A 158 1.09 -21.52 22.97
CA PHE A 158 1.08 -22.09 24.33
C PHE A 158 -0.23 -21.84 25.09
N GLN A 159 -0.98 -20.78 24.70
CA GLN A 159 -2.21 -20.38 25.38
C GLN A 159 -3.46 -20.85 24.64
N TYR A 160 -3.36 -21.02 23.34
CA TYR A 160 -4.45 -21.45 22.48
C TYR A 160 -3.98 -22.58 21.56
N GLN A 161 -4.75 -23.66 21.49
CA GLN A 161 -4.56 -24.77 20.57
C GLN A 161 -5.84 -24.98 19.78
N GLY A 162 -5.72 -25.38 18.51
CA GLY A 162 -6.85 -25.63 17.64
C GLY A 162 -6.63 -25.14 16.23
N THR A 163 -7.68 -25.25 15.42
CA THR A 163 -7.69 -24.80 14.02
C THR A 163 -8.83 -23.83 13.83
N ASP A 164 -8.49 -22.62 13.36
CA ASP A 164 -9.46 -21.62 12.98
C ASP A 164 -9.55 -21.54 11.45
N VAL A 165 -10.76 -21.45 10.91
CA VAL A 165 -11.00 -21.22 9.49
C VAL A 165 -12.01 -20.10 9.35
N LYS A 166 -11.71 -19.11 8.51
CA LYS A 166 -12.59 -18.01 8.17
C LYS A 166 -12.81 -17.99 6.67
N LEU A 167 -14.07 -17.98 6.27
CA LEU A 167 -14.51 -17.83 4.88
C LEU A 167 -15.34 -16.56 4.76
N SER A 168 -15.04 -15.74 3.76
CA SER A 168 -15.81 -14.53 3.49
C SER A 168 -16.11 -14.41 2.01
N ILE A 169 -17.37 -14.09 1.69
CA ILE A 169 -17.85 -13.82 0.34
C ILE A 169 -18.63 -12.51 0.38
N GLY A 170 -18.44 -11.67 -0.61
CA GLY A 170 -19.08 -10.36 -0.67
C GLY A 170 -19.29 -9.87 -2.09
N THR A 171 -19.76 -8.64 -2.18
CA THR A 171 -19.99 -7.96 -3.46
C THR A 171 -18.71 -7.79 -4.27
N LYS A 172 -18.85 -7.62 -5.60
CA LYS A 172 -17.70 -7.52 -6.52
C LYS A 172 -16.77 -8.74 -6.49
N LEU A 173 -17.34 -9.93 -6.27
CA LEU A 173 -16.62 -11.20 -6.10
C LEU A 173 -15.53 -11.08 -5.01
N HIS A 174 -15.83 -10.35 -3.94
CA HIS A 174 -15.01 -10.42 -2.75
C HIS A 174 -15.00 -11.87 -2.23
N ARG A 175 -13.81 -12.41 -2.05
CA ARG A 175 -13.57 -13.77 -1.58
C ARG A 175 -12.35 -13.79 -0.69
N GLN A 176 -12.46 -14.44 0.45
CA GLN A 176 -11.37 -14.56 1.40
C GLN A 176 -11.45 -15.91 2.10
N ILE A 177 -10.29 -16.52 2.24
CA ILE A 177 -10.09 -17.73 3.01
C ILE A 177 -8.90 -17.47 3.91
N GLU A 178 -9.08 -17.67 5.21
CA GLU A 178 -8.00 -17.67 6.19
C GLU A 178 -8.07 -18.99 6.97
N ALA A 179 -6.93 -19.58 7.21
CA ALA A 179 -6.81 -20.78 8.04
C ALA A 179 -5.57 -20.65 8.93
N SER A 180 -5.72 -21.05 10.19
CA SER A 180 -4.61 -21.09 11.15
C SER A 180 -4.73 -22.30 12.05
N HIS A 181 -3.58 -22.89 12.39
CA HIS A 181 -3.48 -24.02 13.27
C HIS A 181 -2.43 -23.75 14.35
N TYR A 182 -2.76 -24.08 15.58
CA TYR A 182 -1.95 -23.84 16.77
C TYR A 182 -1.82 -25.12 17.55
N GLU A 183 -0.60 -25.50 17.87
CA GLU A 183 -0.30 -26.76 18.58
C GLU A 183 0.76 -26.55 19.64
N LYS A 184 0.49 -27.06 20.83
CA LYS A 184 1.46 -27.19 21.89
C LYS A 184 2.03 -28.61 21.87
N LEU A 185 3.26 -28.77 21.37
CA LEU A 185 3.92 -30.06 21.26
C LEU A 185 4.26 -30.65 22.64
N ASN A 186 4.69 -29.78 23.56
CA ASN A 186 4.98 -30.11 24.95
C ASN A 186 5.10 -28.80 25.76
N ASP A 187 5.47 -28.90 27.05
CA ASP A 187 5.59 -27.71 27.91
C ASP A 187 6.70 -26.74 27.48
N LYS A 188 7.62 -27.18 26.62
CA LYS A 188 8.75 -26.37 26.14
C LYS A 188 8.63 -25.92 24.70
N MET A 189 7.77 -26.51 23.90
CA MET A 189 7.68 -26.22 22.46
C MET A 189 6.24 -26.12 22.02
N ALA A 190 5.96 -25.06 21.24
CA ALA A 190 4.67 -24.84 20.59
C ALA A 190 4.90 -24.19 19.23
N PHE A 191 3.99 -24.41 18.29
CA PHE A 191 4.06 -23.76 16.98
C PHE A 191 2.68 -23.30 16.51
N SER A 192 2.67 -22.38 15.57
CA SER A 192 1.49 -22.05 14.76
C SER A 192 1.86 -21.94 13.30
N VAL A 193 0.90 -22.27 12.45
CA VAL A 193 0.97 -22.06 11.00
C VAL A 193 -0.34 -21.41 10.57
N ALA A 194 -0.26 -20.34 9.82
CA ALA A 194 -1.41 -19.62 9.31
C ALA A 194 -1.22 -19.29 7.83
N GLY A 195 -2.33 -19.15 7.10
CA GLY A 195 -2.31 -18.74 5.71
C GLY A 195 -3.60 -18.07 5.31
N PHE A 196 -3.54 -17.26 4.28
CA PHE A 196 -4.69 -16.61 3.71
C PHE A 196 -4.63 -16.54 2.18
N TYR A 197 -5.80 -16.45 1.57
CA TYR A 197 -6.02 -16.01 0.20
C TYR A 197 -7.16 -15.02 0.19
N GLY A 198 -6.96 -13.88 -0.46
CA GLY A 198 -7.96 -12.83 -0.60
C GLY A 198 -8.03 -12.31 -2.03
N GLY A 199 -9.21 -11.86 -2.44
CA GLY A 199 -9.38 -11.24 -3.74
C GLY A 199 -10.70 -10.52 -3.90
N GLN A 200 -10.71 -9.51 -4.76
CA GLN A 200 -11.89 -8.73 -5.12
C GLN A 200 -11.71 -8.17 -6.54
N ASN A 201 -12.81 -8.15 -7.31
CA ASN A 201 -12.76 -7.59 -8.67
C ASN A 201 -12.72 -6.06 -8.70
N GLY A 202 -13.04 -5.39 -7.57
CA GLY A 202 -13.05 -3.93 -7.48
C GLY A 202 -14.32 -3.26 -8.01
N PHE A 203 -14.37 -1.94 -7.92
CA PHE A 203 -15.55 -1.11 -8.17
C PHE A 203 -15.49 -0.36 -9.50
N PHE A 204 -14.28 -0.13 -10.03
CA PHE A 204 -14.06 0.64 -11.23
C PHE A 204 -13.80 -0.25 -12.44
N ARG A 205 -14.31 0.19 -13.59
CA ARG A 205 -14.01 -0.42 -14.88
C ARG A 205 -13.27 0.57 -15.77
N ASN A 206 -12.22 0.12 -16.41
CA ASN A 206 -11.54 0.86 -17.44
C ASN A 206 -12.44 0.88 -18.70
N GLN A 207 -12.79 2.06 -19.18
CA GLN A 207 -13.65 2.22 -20.36
C GLN A 207 -12.94 1.80 -21.65
N TYR A 208 -11.62 1.85 -21.69
CA TYR A 208 -10.82 1.53 -22.86
C TYR A 208 -10.94 0.05 -23.27
N ASP A 209 -10.87 -0.86 -22.31
CA ASP A 209 -10.85 -2.31 -22.54
C ASP A 209 -11.89 -3.10 -21.74
N GLY A 210 -12.68 -2.44 -20.91
CA GLY A 210 -13.69 -3.05 -20.05
C GLY A 210 -13.14 -3.84 -18.85
N SER A 211 -11.82 -3.82 -18.63
CA SER A 211 -11.16 -4.51 -17.52
C SER A 211 -11.51 -3.91 -16.15
N HIS A 212 -11.29 -4.68 -15.09
CA HIS A 212 -11.42 -4.18 -13.72
C HIS A 212 -10.18 -3.37 -13.34
N ALA A 213 -10.35 -2.06 -13.13
CA ALA A 213 -9.25 -1.13 -12.92
C ALA A 213 -8.65 -1.17 -11.49
N ASP A 214 -9.34 -1.79 -10.53
CA ASP A 214 -8.95 -1.90 -9.12
C ASP A 214 -9.05 -3.33 -8.55
N LEU A 215 -8.94 -4.34 -9.43
CA LEU A 215 -8.89 -5.75 -9.03
C LEU A 215 -7.70 -6.00 -8.10
N ILE A 216 -7.92 -6.74 -7.02
CA ILE A 216 -6.87 -7.18 -6.10
C ILE A 216 -6.93 -8.68 -5.86
N ASN A 217 -5.78 -9.32 -5.82
CA ASN A 217 -5.58 -10.69 -5.33
C ASN A 217 -4.34 -10.71 -4.47
N GLU A 218 -4.44 -11.39 -3.34
CA GLU A 218 -3.35 -11.49 -2.38
C GLU A 218 -3.38 -12.86 -1.69
N PHE A 219 -2.21 -13.31 -1.29
CA PHE A 219 -2.07 -14.52 -0.48
C PHE A 219 -0.81 -14.43 0.38
N GLY A 220 -0.79 -15.21 1.42
CA GLY A 220 0.38 -15.27 2.29
C GLY A 220 0.29 -16.41 3.28
N GLY A 221 1.37 -16.56 4.02
CA GLY A 221 1.48 -17.55 5.06
C GLY A 221 2.50 -17.16 6.12
N LYS A 222 2.23 -17.55 7.36
CA LYS A 222 3.04 -17.29 8.54
C LYS A 222 3.30 -18.59 9.27
N GLY A 223 4.54 -18.78 9.70
CA GLY A 223 4.94 -19.80 10.66
C GLY A 223 5.54 -19.15 11.90
N ARG A 224 5.20 -19.66 13.06
CA ARG A 224 5.79 -19.24 14.34
C ARG A 224 6.14 -20.47 15.16
N PHE A 225 7.33 -20.48 15.76
CA PHE A 225 7.80 -21.53 16.62
C PHE A 225 8.33 -20.95 17.93
N LEU A 226 7.75 -21.38 19.03
CA LEU A 226 8.12 -20.97 20.38
C LEU A 226 8.87 -22.10 21.07
N TRP A 227 10.04 -21.81 21.62
CA TRP A 227 10.86 -22.75 22.35
C TRP A 227 11.30 -22.20 23.71
N ARG A 228 10.99 -22.92 24.76
CA ARG A 228 11.30 -22.61 26.15
C ARG A 228 12.23 -23.69 26.73
N PRO A 229 13.54 -23.66 26.43
CA PRO A 229 14.46 -24.70 26.96
C PRO A 229 14.50 -24.72 28.47
N THR A 230 14.32 -23.56 29.12
CA THR A 230 14.23 -23.39 30.57
C THR A 230 13.09 -22.44 30.93
N ASP A 231 12.68 -22.39 32.21
CA ASP A 231 11.67 -21.45 32.70
C ASP A 231 12.09 -19.99 32.57
N ARG A 232 13.36 -19.72 32.31
CA ARG A 232 13.93 -18.38 32.22
C ARG A 232 14.26 -17.92 30.80
N LEU A 233 14.34 -18.85 29.85
CA LEU A 233 14.79 -18.57 28.49
C LEU A 233 13.72 -18.97 27.46
N ASN A 234 13.32 -18.02 26.64
CA ASN A 234 12.34 -18.24 25.57
C ASN A 234 12.90 -17.76 24.25
N PHE A 235 12.72 -18.55 23.22
CA PHE A 235 12.97 -18.22 21.83
C PHE A 235 11.63 -18.15 21.08
N ASP A 236 11.51 -17.16 20.17
CA ASP A 236 10.35 -16.92 19.32
C ASP A 236 10.83 -16.75 17.88
N PHE A 237 10.63 -17.76 17.04
CA PHE A 237 10.99 -17.74 15.63
C PHE A 237 9.73 -17.44 14.82
N ILE A 238 9.79 -16.43 13.95
CA ILE A 238 8.68 -15.99 13.13
C ILE A 238 9.16 -15.90 11.69
N ALA A 239 8.33 -16.39 10.76
CA ALA A 239 8.51 -16.19 9.32
C ALA A 239 7.15 -15.91 8.68
N ASP A 240 7.03 -14.81 7.96
CA ASP A 240 5.82 -14.36 7.26
C ASP A 240 6.15 -14.01 5.82
N TYR A 241 5.31 -14.47 4.90
CA TYR A 241 5.39 -14.14 3.48
C TYR A 241 4.05 -13.64 2.99
N GLN A 242 4.04 -12.53 2.27
CA GLN A 242 2.83 -12.02 1.62
C GLN A 242 3.11 -11.60 0.18
N TYR A 243 2.20 -12.00 -0.70
CA TYR A 243 2.15 -11.57 -2.09
C TYR A 243 0.86 -10.79 -2.34
N THR A 244 1.01 -9.64 -3.00
CA THR A 244 -0.12 -8.83 -3.46
C THR A 244 0.03 -8.56 -4.95
N ARG A 245 -1.06 -8.75 -5.70
CA ARG A 245 -1.21 -8.28 -7.07
C ARG A 245 -2.48 -7.45 -7.16
N GLN A 246 -2.35 -6.23 -7.60
CA GLN A 246 -3.45 -5.28 -7.72
C GLN A 246 -3.39 -4.60 -9.08
N ASN A 247 -4.53 -4.48 -9.77
CA ASN A 247 -4.71 -3.46 -10.77
C ASN A 247 -4.85 -2.15 -9.99
N GLY A 248 -4.10 -1.13 -10.36
CA GLY A 248 -4.04 0.08 -9.56
C GLY A 248 -4.28 1.33 -10.38
N PHE A 249 -4.37 2.44 -9.65
CA PHE A 249 -4.48 3.77 -10.22
C PHE A 249 -5.71 3.94 -11.13
N PRO A 250 -6.92 3.61 -10.61
CA PRO A 250 -8.17 3.74 -11.38
C PRO A 250 -8.60 5.20 -11.48
N TYR A 251 -7.69 6.05 -11.91
CA TYR A 251 -7.93 7.48 -12.04
C TYR A 251 -8.65 7.79 -13.35
N GLY A 252 -9.64 8.67 -13.26
CA GLY A 252 -10.24 9.34 -14.41
C GLY A 252 -9.78 10.77 -14.48
N GLN A 253 -9.93 11.38 -15.63
CA GLN A 253 -9.66 12.80 -15.82
C GLN A 253 -10.74 13.65 -15.15
N VAL A 254 -10.36 14.86 -14.72
CA VAL A 254 -11.29 15.93 -14.41
C VAL A 254 -11.32 16.86 -15.64
N VAL A 255 -12.47 16.99 -16.26
CA VAL A 255 -12.68 17.82 -17.45
C VAL A 255 -13.46 19.07 -17.04
N THR A 256 -12.93 20.23 -17.37
CA THR A 256 -13.56 21.53 -17.06
C THR A 256 -14.45 21.99 -18.21
N GLU A 257 -15.40 22.89 -17.93
CA GLU A 257 -16.24 23.53 -18.98
C GLU A 257 -15.40 24.30 -20.00
N ASP A 258 -14.33 24.97 -19.55
CA ASP A 258 -13.42 25.72 -20.42
C ASP A 258 -12.69 24.80 -21.42
N GLU A 259 -12.24 23.62 -20.95
CA GLU A 259 -11.60 22.64 -21.82
C GLU A 259 -12.59 22.08 -22.85
N LEU A 260 -13.84 21.87 -22.46
CA LEU A 260 -14.88 21.37 -23.37
C LEU A 260 -15.28 22.45 -24.41
N SER A 261 -15.32 23.70 -24.01
CA SER A 261 -15.67 24.80 -24.93
C SER A 261 -14.67 24.97 -26.07
N SER A 262 -13.42 24.60 -25.83
CA SER A 262 -12.33 24.62 -26.82
C SER A 262 -12.16 23.27 -27.55
N ALA A 263 -12.90 22.22 -27.18
CA ALA A 263 -12.78 20.88 -27.75
C ALA A 263 -13.36 20.84 -29.19
N THR A 264 -12.55 20.45 -30.15
CA THR A 264 -12.96 20.18 -31.54
C THR A 264 -13.39 18.71 -31.69
N ILE A 265 -14.02 18.36 -32.79
CA ILE A 265 -14.47 16.99 -33.10
C ILE A 265 -13.32 15.97 -33.09
N THR A 266 -12.09 16.43 -33.28
CA THR A 266 -10.87 15.61 -33.23
C THR A 266 -10.22 15.62 -31.84
N SER A 267 -10.76 16.37 -30.90
CA SER A 267 -10.27 16.43 -29.53
C SER A 267 -10.65 15.15 -28.77
N PRO A 268 -9.73 14.57 -27.96
CA PRO A 268 -10.06 13.49 -27.04
C PRO A 268 -11.17 13.83 -26.02
N LEU A 269 -11.42 15.13 -25.82
CA LEU A 269 -12.45 15.62 -24.91
C LEU A 269 -13.83 15.75 -25.59
N TYR A 270 -13.92 15.55 -26.92
CA TYR A 270 -15.16 15.68 -27.65
C TYR A 270 -16.21 14.68 -27.18
N GLY A 271 -17.39 15.19 -26.85
CA GLY A 271 -18.50 14.37 -26.35
C GLY A 271 -18.44 13.99 -24.87
N LEU A 272 -17.41 14.39 -24.14
CA LEU A 272 -17.36 14.25 -22.68
C LEU A 272 -18.24 15.32 -22.01
N LYS A 273 -18.57 15.10 -20.75
CA LYS A 273 -19.23 16.08 -19.88
C LYS A 273 -18.22 16.64 -18.88
N ALA A 274 -18.42 17.85 -18.41
CA ALA A 274 -17.63 18.39 -17.33
C ALA A 274 -17.76 17.52 -16.05
N GLY A 275 -16.70 17.50 -15.27
CA GLY A 275 -16.59 16.73 -14.04
C GLY A 275 -15.61 15.56 -14.13
N THR A 276 -15.66 14.69 -13.13
CA THR A 276 -14.78 13.52 -13.04
C THR A 276 -15.24 12.41 -13.99
N GLN A 277 -14.34 11.95 -14.82
CA GLN A 277 -14.57 10.83 -15.74
C GLN A 277 -14.23 9.49 -15.07
N SER A 278 -14.82 8.41 -15.56
CA SER A 278 -14.37 7.06 -15.21
C SER A 278 -12.98 6.77 -15.78
N PRO A 279 -12.23 5.82 -15.23
CA PRO A 279 -10.96 5.39 -15.80
C PRO A 279 -11.09 5.04 -17.30
N ASN A 280 -10.21 5.61 -18.14
CA ASN A 280 -10.17 5.37 -19.56
C ASN A 280 -8.72 5.40 -20.05
N GLN A 281 -7.96 4.39 -19.64
CA GLN A 281 -6.50 4.31 -19.79
C GLN A 281 -6.16 3.22 -20.80
N ASN A 282 -5.25 3.51 -21.76
CA ASN A 282 -4.76 2.51 -22.69
C ASN A 282 -3.87 1.46 -22.00
N ARG A 283 -3.21 1.83 -20.90
CA ARG A 283 -2.38 0.94 -20.09
C ARG A 283 -2.99 0.74 -18.71
N GLN A 284 -3.45 -0.46 -18.43
CA GLN A 284 -3.97 -0.79 -17.10
C GLN A 284 -2.86 -0.72 -16.06
N GLY A 285 -3.05 0.13 -15.05
CA GLY A 285 -2.16 0.20 -13.89
C GLY A 285 -2.00 -1.16 -13.20
N ASN A 286 -0.81 -1.46 -12.71
CA ASN A 286 -0.50 -2.74 -12.09
C ASN A 286 0.47 -2.53 -10.92
N TYR A 287 0.19 -3.20 -9.80
CA TYR A 287 1.08 -3.27 -8.66
C TYR A 287 1.26 -4.72 -8.21
N ARG A 288 2.49 -5.12 -8.00
CA ARG A 288 2.86 -6.45 -7.49
C ARG A 288 3.87 -6.28 -6.38
N ARG A 289 3.66 -6.98 -5.27
CA ARG A 289 4.53 -6.89 -4.11
C ARG A 289 4.77 -8.25 -3.49
N ASN A 290 6.03 -8.54 -3.17
CA ASN A 290 6.44 -9.64 -2.34
C ASN A 290 7.08 -9.06 -1.08
N ILE A 291 6.65 -9.51 0.09
CA ILE A 291 7.25 -9.19 1.38
C ILE A 291 7.57 -10.49 2.09
N ILE A 292 8.78 -10.58 2.62
CA ILE A 292 9.17 -11.61 3.57
C ILE A 292 9.60 -10.90 4.84
N ASN A 293 9.05 -11.30 5.97
CA ASN A 293 9.48 -10.85 7.30
C ASN A 293 9.91 -12.08 8.09
N THR A 294 11.07 -12.00 8.71
CA THR A 294 11.54 -13.03 9.63
C THR A 294 12.01 -12.38 10.93
N GLY A 295 11.78 -13.05 12.04
CA GLY A 295 12.16 -12.55 13.35
C GLY A 295 12.65 -13.66 14.28
N LEU A 296 13.59 -13.28 15.12
CA LEU A 296 14.08 -14.07 16.25
C LEU A 296 13.96 -13.22 17.51
N GLY A 297 12.99 -13.55 18.34
CA GLY A 297 12.83 -13.00 19.69
C GLY A 297 13.54 -13.87 20.71
N ILE A 298 14.30 -13.27 21.60
CA ILE A 298 14.94 -13.94 22.73
C ILE A 298 14.53 -13.21 24.00
N LYS A 299 13.96 -13.94 24.97
CA LYS A 299 13.58 -13.39 26.27
C LYS A 299 14.27 -14.19 27.37
N TYR A 300 14.95 -13.45 28.25
CA TYR A 300 15.62 -14.04 29.42
C TYR A 300 15.14 -13.38 30.71
N ALA A 301 14.59 -14.18 31.62
CA ALA A 301 14.12 -13.75 32.92
C ALA A 301 15.24 -13.92 33.95
N GLY A 302 15.97 -12.83 34.22
CA GLY A 302 17.05 -12.79 35.24
C GLY A 302 16.53 -12.64 36.67
N ASN A 303 17.42 -12.56 37.64
CA ASN A 303 17.06 -12.28 39.02
C ASN A 303 16.84 -10.76 39.21
N GLY A 304 15.57 -10.33 39.15
CA GLY A 304 15.19 -8.90 39.31
C GLY A 304 15.18 -8.08 38.02
N PHE A 305 15.50 -8.66 36.88
CA PHE A 305 15.46 -8.02 35.56
C PHE A 305 15.03 -8.98 34.45
N ASP A 306 14.56 -8.45 33.36
CA ASP A 306 14.25 -9.19 32.15
C ASP A 306 15.03 -8.59 30.96
N ILE A 307 15.60 -9.47 30.11
CA ILE A 307 16.26 -9.10 28.87
C ILE A 307 15.37 -9.54 27.71
N ASN A 308 15.16 -8.66 26.74
CA ASN A 308 14.48 -8.99 25.50
C ASN A 308 15.34 -8.51 24.33
N SER A 309 15.57 -9.39 23.36
CA SER A 309 16.19 -9.08 22.08
C SER A 309 15.21 -9.46 20.97
N MET A 310 15.12 -8.64 19.94
CA MET A 310 14.36 -8.90 18.72
C MET A 310 15.22 -8.56 17.52
N THR A 311 15.73 -9.60 16.86
CA THR A 311 16.37 -9.47 15.55
C THR A 311 15.33 -9.69 14.46
N SER A 312 15.20 -8.78 13.50
CA SER A 312 14.30 -8.99 12.36
C SER A 312 14.94 -8.67 11.03
N TRP A 313 14.54 -9.40 10.02
CA TRP A 313 14.89 -9.14 8.63
C TRP A 313 13.64 -9.06 7.78
N GLN A 314 13.54 -7.97 6.97
CA GLN A 314 12.50 -7.77 5.99
C GLN A 314 13.09 -7.69 4.60
N PHE A 315 12.55 -8.49 3.69
CA PHE A 315 12.80 -8.39 2.26
C PHE A 315 11.57 -7.86 1.57
N LEU A 316 11.75 -6.85 0.72
CA LEU A 316 10.70 -6.24 -0.10
C LEU A 316 11.12 -6.25 -1.57
N ARG A 317 10.25 -6.76 -2.42
CA ARG A 317 10.36 -6.61 -3.87
C ARG A 317 9.01 -6.20 -4.44
N ASP A 318 8.95 -5.03 -5.05
CA ASP A 318 7.73 -4.58 -5.70
C ASP A 318 7.96 -4.12 -7.15
N TYR A 319 6.86 -4.03 -7.86
CA TYR A 319 6.77 -3.51 -9.21
C TYR A 319 5.46 -2.75 -9.35
N MET A 320 5.53 -1.56 -9.92
CA MET A 320 4.41 -0.70 -10.24
C MET A 320 4.48 -0.29 -11.70
N LEU A 321 3.35 -0.32 -12.39
CA LEU A 321 3.12 0.33 -13.67
C LEU A 321 1.96 1.28 -13.48
N MET A 322 2.11 2.51 -13.92
CA MET A 322 1.09 3.55 -13.88
C MET A 322 1.05 4.27 -15.21
N ASP A 323 -0.13 4.32 -15.81
CA ASP A 323 -0.46 5.23 -16.88
C ASP A 323 -0.59 6.63 -16.25
N ILE A 324 0.34 7.53 -16.59
CA ILE A 324 0.42 8.84 -15.93
C ILE A 324 -0.32 9.95 -16.68
N ASP A 325 -0.74 9.70 -17.90
CA ASP A 325 -1.60 10.63 -18.63
C ASP A 325 -3.10 10.34 -18.44
N TYR A 326 -3.46 9.15 -17.92
CA TYR A 326 -4.83 8.70 -17.61
C TYR A 326 -5.77 8.77 -18.82
N ARG A 327 -5.27 8.54 -20.05
CA ARG A 327 -5.97 8.71 -21.33
C ARG A 327 -5.94 7.43 -22.14
N PRO A 328 -6.83 7.32 -23.16
CA PRO A 328 -6.75 6.28 -24.16
C PRO A 328 -5.59 6.45 -25.16
N GLN A 329 -4.98 7.65 -25.23
CA GLN A 329 -3.80 7.92 -26.04
C GLN A 329 -2.54 7.41 -25.35
N ASP A 330 -1.59 6.93 -26.13
CA ASP A 330 -0.34 6.35 -25.63
C ASP A 330 0.76 7.43 -25.49
N PHE A 331 0.57 8.38 -24.55
CA PHE A 331 1.54 9.46 -24.37
C PHE A 331 2.69 9.07 -23.47
N MET A 332 2.42 8.64 -22.25
CA MET A 332 3.49 8.32 -21.30
C MET A 332 3.05 7.39 -20.18
N HIS A 333 3.95 6.54 -19.76
CA HIS A 333 3.75 5.71 -18.59
C HIS A 333 4.97 5.70 -17.67
N LEU A 334 4.75 5.35 -16.41
CA LEU A 334 5.77 5.16 -15.39
C LEU A 334 5.84 3.69 -15.01
N THR A 335 7.05 3.14 -14.95
CA THR A 335 7.27 1.91 -14.20
C THR A 335 8.15 2.21 -12.99
N GLN A 336 7.92 1.49 -11.89
CA GLN A 336 8.77 1.56 -10.72
C GLN A 336 9.06 0.15 -10.23
N ARG A 337 10.31 -0.08 -9.86
CA ARG A 337 10.76 -1.31 -9.21
C ARG A 337 11.50 -0.94 -7.95
N GLN A 338 11.14 -1.59 -6.85
CA GLN A 338 11.87 -1.47 -5.60
C GLN A 338 12.40 -2.84 -5.19
N LEU A 339 13.61 -2.83 -4.65
CA LEU A 339 14.22 -3.97 -4.00
C LEU A 339 14.81 -3.47 -2.69
N GLY A 340 14.31 -4.00 -1.58
CA GLY A 340 14.68 -3.56 -0.25
C GLY A 340 15.06 -4.70 0.67
N ASN A 341 16.06 -4.46 1.48
CA ASN A 341 16.45 -5.31 2.62
C ASN A 341 16.57 -4.42 3.85
N THR A 342 15.93 -4.83 4.92
CA THR A 342 15.99 -4.13 6.20
C THR A 342 16.34 -5.14 7.28
N LEU A 343 17.41 -4.90 8.00
CA LEU A 343 17.81 -5.66 9.19
C LEU A 343 17.63 -4.76 10.40
N THR A 344 16.98 -5.26 11.44
CA THR A 344 16.86 -4.51 12.70
C THR A 344 17.25 -5.39 13.87
N GLU A 345 17.86 -4.77 14.85
CA GLU A 345 18.13 -5.37 16.15
C GLU A 345 17.64 -4.44 17.25
N GLU A 346 16.91 -5.01 18.17
CA GLU A 346 16.43 -4.29 19.33
C GLU A 346 16.74 -5.09 20.59
N LEU A 347 17.47 -4.48 21.50
CA LEU A 347 17.79 -5.03 22.81
C LEU A 347 17.16 -4.15 23.90
N SER A 348 16.44 -4.75 24.83
CA SER A 348 15.95 -4.08 26.02
C SER A 348 16.20 -4.89 27.28
N ILE A 349 16.55 -4.17 28.35
CA ILE A 349 16.72 -4.70 29.69
C ILE A 349 15.86 -3.88 30.60
N LYS A 350 14.96 -4.50 31.36
CA LYS A 350 14.06 -3.80 32.28
C LYS A 350 14.00 -4.48 33.65
N SER A 351 13.70 -3.66 34.68
CA SER A 351 13.40 -4.18 36.01
C SER A 351 12.10 -4.96 36.00
N ARG A 352 11.96 -5.96 36.86
CA ARG A 352 10.68 -6.65 37.04
C ARG A 352 9.64 -5.78 37.71
N ASN A 353 8.36 -6.07 37.44
CA ASN A 353 7.23 -5.29 37.95
C ASN A 353 7.09 -5.27 39.47
N ASN A 354 7.72 -6.21 40.20
CA ASN A 354 7.76 -6.26 41.67
C ASN A 354 8.94 -5.48 42.26
N SER A 355 9.75 -4.81 41.45
CA SER A 355 10.88 -4.02 41.91
C SER A 355 10.41 -2.69 42.49
N LYS A 356 11.08 -2.17 43.54
CA LYS A 356 10.81 -0.83 44.09
C LYS A 356 11.14 0.28 43.09
N TRP A 357 12.15 0.07 42.28
CA TRP A 357 12.59 0.99 41.22
C TRP A 357 12.29 0.36 39.85
N HIS A 358 11.52 1.08 39.02
CA HIS A 358 11.22 0.69 37.67
C HIS A 358 12.17 1.43 36.72
N TRP A 359 12.95 0.66 35.98
CA TRP A 359 13.90 1.18 35.00
C TRP A 359 13.88 0.32 33.73
N THR A 360 14.16 0.95 32.61
CA THR A 360 14.30 0.28 31.32
C THR A 360 15.48 0.90 30.59
N PHE A 361 16.38 0.09 30.09
CA PHE A 361 17.44 0.46 29.17
C PHE A 361 17.23 -0.30 27.86
N GLY A 362 17.49 0.38 26.72
CA GLY A 362 17.36 -0.25 25.44
C GLY A 362 18.32 0.34 24.42
N ALA A 363 18.61 -0.46 23.40
CA ALA A 363 19.34 -0.06 22.23
C ALA A 363 18.57 -0.57 20.98
N PHE A 364 18.52 0.28 19.96
CA PHE A 364 17.93 -0.06 18.66
C PHE A 364 18.93 0.24 17.55
N GLY A 365 19.13 -0.70 16.65
CA GLY A 365 19.92 -0.55 15.46
C GLY A 365 19.14 -0.99 14.23
N SER A 366 19.28 -0.28 13.14
CA SER A 366 18.69 -0.68 11.86
C SER A 366 19.64 -0.42 10.70
N TYR A 367 19.63 -1.35 9.76
CA TYR A 367 20.30 -1.18 8.47
C TYR A 367 19.27 -1.42 7.37
N GLN A 368 19.03 -0.40 6.57
CA GLN A 368 18.10 -0.48 5.44
C GLN A 368 18.85 -0.17 4.14
N TRP A 369 18.74 -1.09 3.20
CA TRP A 369 19.17 -0.90 1.83
C TRP A 369 17.93 -0.95 0.93
N LEU A 370 17.70 0.12 0.16
CA LEU A 370 16.58 0.24 -0.76
C LEU A 370 17.08 0.76 -2.10
N LYS A 371 16.86 -0.02 -3.15
CA LYS A 371 17.10 0.40 -4.53
C LYS A 371 15.76 0.63 -5.21
N THR A 372 15.54 1.84 -5.70
CA THR A 372 14.38 2.22 -6.49
C THR A 372 14.81 2.60 -7.90
N THR A 373 14.14 2.07 -8.89
CA THR A 373 14.29 2.44 -10.30
C THR A 373 12.90 2.81 -10.81
N ALA A 374 12.74 4.03 -11.32
CA ALA A 374 11.45 4.59 -11.70
C ALA A 374 11.52 5.38 -13.01
N PRO A 375 11.80 4.72 -14.17
CA PRO A 375 11.82 5.39 -15.46
C PRO A 375 10.42 5.82 -15.88
N VAL A 376 10.36 7.00 -16.52
CA VAL A 376 9.20 7.49 -17.26
C VAL A 376 9.46 7.25 -18.74
N TYR A 377 8.50 6.62 -19.41
CA TYR A 377 8.57 6.34 -20.83
C TYR A 377 7.68 7.29 -21.60
N PHE A 378 8.22 7.84 -22.70
CA PHE A 378 7.44 8.58 -23.68
C PHE A 378 7.04 7.63 -24.80
N ASP A 379 5.75 7.45 -24.94
CA ASP A 379 5.18 6.44 -25.83
C ASP A 379 4.91 7.00 -27.25
N GLN A 380 4.29 6.18 -28.10
CA GLN A 380 4.19 6.46 -29.54
C GLN A 380 3.49 7.78 -29.85
N ASP A 381 2.38 8.08 -29.17
CA ASP A 381 1.60 9.31 -29.44
C ASP A 381 2.35 10.57 -29.03
N MET A 382 3.13 10.50 -27.93
CA MET A 382 3.98 11.61 -27.49
C MET A 382 5.10 11.87 -28.52
N ASN A 383 5.80 10.81 -28.93
CA ASN A 383 6.85 10.91 -29.93
C ASN A 383 6.33 11.47 -31.26
N SER A 384 5.15 11.04 -31.69
CA SER A 384 4.47 11.55 -32.88
C SER A 384 4.09 13.03 -32.73
N TYR A 385 3.53 13.40 -31.59
CA TYR A 385 3.17 14.78 -31.28
C TYR A 385 4.38 15.71 -31.27
N LEU A 386 5.46 15.33 -30.62
CA LEU A 386 6.69 16.11 -30.57
C LEU A 386 7.37 16.21 -31.93
N SER A 387 7.45 15.11 -32.66
CA SER A 387 7.98 15.08 -34.05
C SER A 387 7.25 16.08 -34.93
N LYS A 388 5.90 16.07 -34.86
CA LYS A 388 5.08 17.03 -35.61
C LYS A 388 5.34 18.48 -35.18
N LYS A 389 5.36 18.77 -33.89
CA LYS A 389 5.58 20.13 -33.37
C LYS A 389 6.95 20.69 -33.77
N ILE A 390 7.99 19.86 -33.71
CA ILE A 390 9.35 20.27 -34.06
C ILE A 390 9.45 20.43 -35.59
N THR A 391 8.83 19.55 -36.35
CA THR A 391 8.74 19.68 -37.81
C THR A 391 8.03 20.98 -38.19
N ASP A 392 6.89 21.30 -37.60
CA ASP A 392 6.15 22.52 -37.83
C ASP A 392 6.98 23.76 -37.47
N TYR A 393 7.69 23.73 -36.35
CA TYR A 393 8.56 24.83 -35.91
C TYR A 393 9.72 25.02 -36.87
N ALA A 394 10.42 23.94 -37.26
CA ALA A 394 11.54 23.99 -38.22
C ALA A 394 11.08 24.47 -39.60
N TYR A 395 9.91 23.98 -40.07
CA TYR A 395 9.28 24.43 -41.33
C TYR A 395 8.98 25.91 -41.32
N ASN A 396 8.32 26.41 -40.27
CA ASN A 396 7.97 27.83 -40.15
C ASN A 396 9.22 28.72 -40.00
N GLY A 397 10.24 28.28 -39.28
CA GLY A 397 11.51 28.96 -39.19
C GLY A 397 12.22 29.09 -40.54
N MET A 398 12.31 27.98 -41.29
CA MET A 398 12.87 27.97 -42.63
C MET A 398 12.07 28.81 -43.61
N LEU A 399 10.73 28.67 -43.59
CA LEU A 399 9.82 29.46 -44.43
C LEU A 399 10.00 30.95 -44.20
N ASN A 400 10.02 31.40 -42.95
CA ASN A 400 10.15 32.82 -42.59
C ASN A 400 11.55 33.39 -43.00
N ALA A 401 12.62 32.63 -42.74
CA ALA A 401 13.98 33.05 -43.10
C ALA A 401 14.16 33.19 -44.64
N MET A 402 13.72 32.19 -45.39
CA MET A 402 13.84 32.17 -46.84
C MET A 402 12.90 33.17 -47.51
N ALA A 403 11.65 33.26 -47.03
CA ALA A 403 10.68 34.22 -47.56
C ALA A 403 11.12 35.67 -47.32
N LYS A 404 11.72 35.98 -46.16
CA LYS A 404 12.28 37.33 -45.89
C LYS A 404 13.37 37.70 -46.88
N GLY A 405 14.29 36.83 -47.17
CA GLY A 405 15.36 37.05 -48.13
C GLY A 405 14.83 37.22 -49.56
N MET A 406 13.81 36.41 -49.95
CA MET A 406 13.16 36.54 -51.26
C MET A 406 12.35 37.81 -51.39
N ALA A 407 11.58 38.18 -50.35
CA ALA A 407 10.79 39.40 -50.34
C ALA A 407 11.68 40.64 -50.52
N GLN A 408 12.81 40.70 -49.83
CA GLN A 408 13.80 41.81 -49.99
C GLN A 408 14.30 41.94 -51.42
N ARG A 409 14.57 40.84 -52.12
CA ARG A 409 14.97 40.87 -53.53
C ARG A 409 13.88 41.33 -54.46
N LEU A 410 12.63 40.95 -54.22
CA LEU A 410 11.48 41.36 -54.99
C LEU A 410 11.15 42.87 -54.81
N ILE A 411 11.30 43.37 -53.59
CA ILE A 411 11.15 44.82 -53.29
C ILE A 411 12.26 45.60 -53.97
N ALA A 412 13.50 45.15 -53.92
CA ALA A 412 14.61 45.77 -54.64
C ALA A 412 14.39 45.79 -56.17
N GLY A 413 13.64 44.80 -56.68
CA GLY A 413 13.19 44.70 -58.08
C GLY A 413 11.97 45.57 -58.45
N GLY A 414 11.46 46.38 -57.50
CA GLY A 414 10.36 47.31 -57.74
C GLY A 414 8.94 46.82 -57.45
N MET A 415 8.85 45.62 -56.81
CA MET A 415 7.53 45.10 -56.39
C MET A 415 7.06 45.77 -55.07
N SER A 416 5.76 46.05 -54.94
CA SER A 416 5.23 46.55 -53.67
C SER A 416 5.49 45.58 -52.51
N GLU A 417 5.75 46.10 -51.30
CA GLU A 417 6.10 45.33 -50.11
C GLU A 417 5.07 44.24 -49.81
N GLU A 418 3.78 44.55 -49.86
CA GLU A 418 2.70 43.61 -49.59
C GLU A 418 2.70 42.44 -50.59
N LEU A 419 2.81 42.74 -51.90
CA LEU A 419 2.83 41.76 -52.95
C LEU A 419 4.14 40.91 -52.90
N ALA A 420 5.28 41.55 -52.60
CA ALA A 420 6.56 40.87 -52.45
C ALA A 420 6.55 39.87 -51.29
N ASN A 421 6.02 40.27 -50.13
CA ASN A 421 5.89 39.38 -48.97
C ASN A 421 4.97 38.20 -49.26
N LYS A 422 3.81 38.40 -49.88
CA LYS A 422 2.86 37.35 -50.26
C LYS A 422 3.50 36.37 -51.29
N THR A 423 4.10 36.91 -52.34
CA THR A 423 4.74 36.12 -53.40
C THR A 423 5.91 35.33 -52.88
N ALA A 424 6.76 35.96 -52.07
CA ALA A 424 7.93 35.29 -51.46
C ALA A 424 7.50 34.13 -50.57
N ARG A 425 6.45 34.32 -49.78
CA ARG A 425 5.97 33.26 -48.86
C ARG A 425 5.41 32.07 -49.64
N VAL A 426 4.60 32.29 -50.67
CA VAL A 426 4.04 31.24 -51.50
C VAL A 426 5.13 30.48 -52.29
N SER A 427 6.05 31.23 -52.92
CA SER A 427 7.12 30.60 -53.67
C SER A 427 8.11 29.83 -52.81
N THR A 428 8.40 30.35 -51.63
CA THR A 428 9.27 29.64 -50.65
C THR A 428 8.59 28.38 -50.15
N ALA A 429 7.31 28.40 -49.81
CA ALA A 429 6.56 27.23 -49.41
C ALA A 429 6.58 26.15 -50.49
N ALA A 430 6.36 26.54 -51.76
CA ALA A 430 6.44 25.64 -52.91
C ALA A 430 7.85 25.06 -53.10
N ALA A 431 8.90 25.86 -52.92
CA ALA A 431 10.30 25.39 -52.99
C ALA A 431 10.65 24.41 -51.89
N ILE A 432 10.24 24.67 -50.65
CA ILE A 432 10.42 23.74 -49.54
C ILE A 432 9.70 22.41 -49.81
N ALA A 433 8.48 22.48 -50.31
CA ALA A 433 7.71 21.27 -50.66
C ALA A 433 8.38 20.49 -51.78
N ALA A 434 8.90 21.15 -52.85
CA ALA A 434 9.59 20.54 -53.94
C ALA A 434 10.93 19.87 -53.53
N ALA A 435 11.57 20.39 -52.48
CA ALA A 435 12.79 19.84 -51.88
C ALA A 435 12.51 18.64 -50.91
N GLY A 436 11.27 18.16 -50.86
CA GLY A 436 10.89 17.04 -49.97
C GLY A 436 10.32 17.44 -48.60
N GLY A 437 10.15 18.75 -48.39
CA GLY A 437 9.61 19.28 -47.15
C GLY A 437 10.61 19.22 -45.99
N VAL A 438 10.12 19.47 -44.77
CA VAL A 438 10.84 19.25 -43.51
C VAL A 438 10.13 18.12 -42.79
N ASN A 439 10.87 17.06 -42.43
CA ASN A 439 10.32 15.96 -41.65
C ASN A 439 11.37 15.58 -40.59
N ILE A 440 11.00 15.73 -39.32
CA ILE A 440 11.84 15.42 -38.17
C ILE A 440 11.13 14.35 -37.36
N ASN A 441 11.73 13.17 -37.31
CA ASN A 441 11.26 12.09 -36.44
C ASN A 441 12.07 12.11 -35.15
N MET A 442 11.37 12.15 -34.04
CA MET A 442 11.94 12.03 -32.71
C MET A 442 11.54 10.69 -32.09
N THR A 443 12.50 10.03 -31.51
CA THR A 443 12.30 8.92 -30.58
C THR A 443 12.96 9.32 -29.26
N MET A 444 12.23 9.28 -28.18
CA MET A 444 12.78 9.49 -26.85
C MET A 444 12.84 8.14 -26.15
N ASP A 445 14.06 7.67 -25.89
CA ASP A 445 14.29 6.50 -25.05
C ASP A 445 14.35 6.94 -23.57
N PRO A 446 13.92 6.10 -22.63
CA PRO A 446 13.85 6.39 -21.20
C PRO A 446 15.23 6.49 -20.55
#